data_ed284190230e0a14c2b6aeffa251d08e
#
_entry.id   ed284190230e0a14c2b6aeffa251d08e
#
_cell.length_a   1.000
_cell.length_b   1.000
_cell.length_c   1.000
_cell.angle_alpha   90.00
_cell.angle_beta   90.00
_cell.angle_gamma   90.00
#
_symmetry.space_group_name_H-M   'P 1'
#
loop_
_entity.id
_entity.type
_entity.pdbx_description
1 polymer ?
#
loop_
_entity_poly.entity_id
_entity_poly.type
_entity_poly.pdbx_seq_one_letter_code
_entity_poly.pdbx_strand_id
1 'polypeptide(L)'
;NDDYVNRNNNGSLWAVRERLGNTYVCSSDDYFTSNPFESHVYQAYYAAQYVEGPTQEWCISTGPGGRITGVTVGGHDAWTMMGHVYFDRAFSAGFRRILEEVYELPETAPKLWEQIYIEHIKDLDMVIRRYPAGVVNEFDSLDEVRGFDPMFMNNLDSEIFENIARVLGCSKNDVHSFYPLKQGITNLSCHFAVGEEQYVYRHPGIGTDKIVDRSAELEALNLARDLGIDRTFITGDPAKGWKISRFIPDSRNLDASRPAELEQAMRMDRELHDSGRTLSRSFDFVGEGVKYEQILKGYGPIDVPRYFELRGKVMRLKELADADGFPQAPSHNDFFPLNFLVDPAGHLDLIDWEYAGMSDVASDFGTMVVCAQLSIAQGDRALEFYFGRTPTERERRHFWSYVVFAGWCWYVWALAKEAEGDDVGEWLLIYYRHAVDHVDRLLADYETACPTTPSLSPSK
;
A
#
# COMPACT_ATOMS: atom_id res chain seq x y z
N ASN A 1 -0.92 -0.62 19.78
CA ASN A 1 -0.12 -1.66 19.12
C ASN A 1 0.37 -1.13 17.77
N ASP A 2 1.58 -0.61 17.75
CA ASP A 2 2.17 -0.02 16.53
C ASP A 2 2.62 -1.10 15.53
N ASP A 3 2.69 -2.36 15.96
CA ASP A 3 3.11 -3.52 15.16
C ASP A 3 1.96 -4.50 14.86
N TYR A 4 0.73 -3.99 14.82
CA TYR A 4 -0.46 -4.82 14.61
C TYR A 4 -0.43 -5.63 13.30
N VAL A 5 0.10 -5.04 12.24
CA VAL A 5 0.15 -5.68 10.90
C VAL A 5 1.03 -6.94 10.91
N ASN A 6 2.13 -6.91 11.67
CA ASN A 6 3.10 -8.00 11.73
C ASN A 6 2.84 -8.98 12.90
N ARG A 7 2.28 -8.47 14.00
CA ARG A 7 2.16 -9.20 15.27
C ARG A 7 0.73 -9.49 15.70
N ASN A 8 -0.24 -9.16 14.88
CA ASN A 8 -1.65 -9.41 15.16
C ASN A 8 -2.09 -8.95 16.57
N ASN A 9 -3.13 -9.57 17.17
CA ASN A 9 -3.62 -9.23 18.51
C ASN A 9 -2.68 -9.70 19.65
N ASN A 10 -1.77 -10.65 19.41
CA ASN A 10 -0.76 -11.02 20.42
C ASN A 10 0.15 -9.84 20.77
N GLY A 11 0.50 -8.97 19.82
CA GLY A 11 1.23 -7.74 20.05
C GLY A 11 0.48 -6.75 20.94
N SER A 12 -0.85 -6.72 20.87
CA SER A 12 -1.68 -5.90 21.77
C SER A 12 -1.60 -6.40 23.22
N LEU A 13 -1.66 -7.72 23.42
CA LEU A 13 -1.49 -8.30 24.77
C LEU A 13 -0.06 -8.15 25.28
N TRP A 14 0.94 -8.24 24.41
CA TRP A 14 2.32 -7.95 24.78
C TRP A 14 2.50 -6.53 25.31
N ALA A 15 1.92 -5.54 24.65
CA ALA A 15 2.02 -4.13 25.05
C ALA A 15 1.43 -3.86 26.45
N VAL A 16 0.43 -4.64 26.85
CA VAL A 16 -0.24 -4.48 28.16
C VAL A 16 0.08 -5.60 29.17
N ARG A 17 0.99 -6.52 28.84
CA ARG A 17 1.26 -7.74 29.64
C ARG A 17 1.54 -7.49 31.11
N GLU A 18 2.16 -6.37 31.44
CA GLU A 18 2.46 -5.98 32.85
C GLU A 18 1.19 -5.58 33.63
N ARG A 19 0.09 -5.28 32.94
CA ARG A 19 -1.18 -4.88 33.51
C ARG A 19 -2.20 -6.00 33.60
N LEU A 20 -1.91 -7.16 33.00
CA LEU A 20 -2.79 -8.31 33.05
C LEU A 20 -2.95 -8.79 34.50
N GLY A 21 -4.17 -9.08 34.87
CA GLY A 21 -4.54 -9.57 36.20
C GLY A 21 -5.96 -10.10 36.14
N ASN A 22 -6.87 -9.62 36.98
CA ASN A 22 -8.30 -9.85 36.80
C ASN A 22 -8.80 -8.90 35.69
N THR A 23 -8.80 -9.36 34.46
CA THR A 23 -8.92 -8.50 33.27
C THR A 23 -9.91 -9.11 32.28
N TYR A 24 -10.84 -8.27 31.80
CA TYR A 24 -11.59 -8.58 30.58
C TYR A 24 -10.77 -8.22 29.36
N VAL A 25 -10.76 -9.11 28.38
CA VAL A 25 -10.19 -8.88 27.04
C VAL A 25 -11.34 -9.09 26.06
N CYS A 26 -11.58 -8.11 25.19
CA CYS A 26 -12.67 -8.14 24.21
C CYS A 26 -12.10 -7.73 22.84
N SER A 27 -12.61 -8.33 21.79
CA SER A 27 -12.42 -7.86 20.43
C SER A 27 -13.12 -6.51 20.25
N SER A 28 -12.59 -5.67 19.37
CA SER A 28 -13.12 -4.31 19.16
C SER A 28 -14.38 -4.28 18.29
N ASP A 29 -14.67 -5.36 17.63
CA ASP A 29 -15.81 -5.66 16.74
C ASP A 29 -16.97 -6.35 17.45
N ASP A 30 -16.81 -6.68 18.75
CA ASP A 30 -17.88 -7.23 19.58
C ASP A 30 -18.91 -6.16 19.99
N TYR A 31 -20.19 -6.44 19.72
CA TYR A 31 -21.32 -5.69 20.24
C TYR A 31 -22.14 -6.55 21.20
N PHE A 32 -22.46 -6.00 22.38
CA PHE A 32 -23.23 -6.67 23.43
C PHE A 32 -24.64 -6.10 23.53
N THR A 33 -25.65 -6.92 23.29
CA THR A 33 -27.07 -6.50 23.44
C THR A 33 -27.48 -6.37 24.90
N SER A 34 -26.74 -6.98 25.82
CA SER A 34 -26.85 -6.82 27.27
C SER A 34 -25.48 -6.80 27.90
N ASN A 35 -25.33 -6.13 29.05
CA ASN A 35 -24.04 -6.04 29.73
C ASN A 35 -23.53 -7.40 30.21
N PRO A 36 -22.47 -7.99 29.63
CA PRO A 36 -21.91 -9.28 30.04
C PRO A 36 -20.93 -9.17 31.21
N PHE A 37 -20.54 -7.94 31.58
CA PHE A 37 -19.47 -7.71 32.55
C PHE A 37 -20.02 -7.80 33.98
N GLU A 38 -19.36 -8.60 34.79
CA GLU A 38 -19.68 -8.82 36.19
C GLU A 38 -18.61 -8.23 37.11
N SER A 39 -19.00 -7.68 38.24
CA SER A 39 -18.05 -7.14 39.23
C SER A 39 -17.25 -8.23 39.96
N HIS A 40 -17.71 -9.46 39.95
CA HIS A 40 -17.07 -10.60 40.62
C HIS A 40 -17.11 -11.82 39.71
N VAL A 41 -15.92 -12.25 39.26
CA VAL A 41 -15.73 -13.45 38.48
C VAL A 41 -14.69 -14.33 39.20
N TYR A 42 -14.98 -15.61 39.36
CA TYR A 42 -14.19 -16.52 40.18
C TYR A 42 -13.13 -17.31 39.40
N GLN A 43 -13.26 -17.34 38.07
CA GLN A 43 -12.45 -18.21 37.23
C GLN A 43 -12.31 -17.62 35.82
N ALA A 44 -11.16 -17.82 35.18
CA ALA A 44 -10.96 -17.46 33.80
C ALA A 44 -11.95 -18.19 32.89
N TYR A 45 -12.54 -17.46 31.93
CA TYR A 45 -13.50 -18.05 30.99
C TYR A 45 -13.38 -17.45 29.60
N TYR A 46 -13.81 -18.24 28.61
CA TYR A 46 -14.05 -17.80 27.24
C TYR A 46 -15.55 -17.80 26.95
N ALA A 47 -16.07 -16.68 26.43
CA ALA A 47 -17.46 -16.56 26.03
C ALA A 47 -17.74 -17.45 24.81
N ALA A 48 -18.89 -18.09 24.80
CA ALA A 48 -19.30 -18.94 23.69
C ALA A 48 -20.80 -18.84 23.42
N GLN A 49 -21.14 -18.93 22.14
CA GLN A 49 -22.51 -19.09 21.66
C GLN A 49 -22.63 -20.40 20.90
N TYR A 50 -23.85 -20.98 20.94
CA TYR A 50 -24.16 -22.22 20.23
C TYR A 50 -24.59 -21.91 18.80
N VAL A 51 -23.93 -22.56 17.83
CA VAL A 51 -24.26 -22.48 16.41
C VAL A 51 -24.89 -23.81 15.98
N GLU A 52 -26.08 -23.76 15.45
CA GLU A 52 -26.76 -24.90 14.84
C GLU A 52 -26.31 -25.07 13.38
N GLY A 53 -26.13 -26.32 12.96
CA GLY A 53 -25.69 -26.65 11.62
C GLY A 53 -24.15 -26.51 11.42
N PRO A 54 -23.69 -26.49 10.17
CA PRO A 54 -22.27 -26.38 9.87
C PRO A 54 -21.77 -24.96 10.16
N THR A 55 -20.55 -24.89 10.70
CA THR A 55 -19.87 -23.62 10.97
C THR A 55 -18.40 -23.70 10.60
N GLN A 56 -17.78 -22.57 10.26
CA GLN A 56 -16.33 -22.43 10.07
C GLN A 56 -15.66 -21.79 11.29
N GLU A 57 -16.46 -21.44 12.31
CA GLU A 57 -15.99 -20.82 13.53
C GLU A 57 -15.13 -21.76 14.38
N TRP A 58 -14.48 -21.18 15.39
CA TRP A 58 -13.65 -21.91 16.34
C TRP A 58 -14.50 -22.63 17.38
N CYS A 59 -14.63 -23.94 17.23
CA CYS A 59 -15.50 -24.79 18.03
C CYS A 59 -14.79 -25.27 19.29
N ILE A 60 -15.42 -25.08 20.46
CA ILE A 60 -14.89 -25.42 21.78
C ILE A 60 -15.26 -26.85 22.17
N SER A 61 -14.27 -27.64 22.58
CA SER A 61 -14.45 -28.91 23.27
C SER A 61 -14.24 -28.73 24.77
N THR A 62 -15.12 -29.33 25.58
CA THR A 62 -15.07 -29.17 27.02
C THR A 62 -14.96 -30.50 27.76
N GLY A 63 -14.24 -30.50 28.89
CA GLY A 63 -14.18 -31.58 29.87
C GLY A 63 -15.08 -31.32 31.10
N PRO A 64 -14.87 -32.06 32.19
CA PRO A 64 -15.63 -31.90 33.45
C PRO A 64 -15.54 -30.44 33.96
N GLY A 65 -16.66 -29.97 34.52
CA GLY A 65 -16.75 -28.60 35.05
C GLY A 65 -16.74 -27.50 33.98
N GLY A 66 -16.82 -27.85 32.69
CA GLY A 66 -16.80 -26.87 31.59
C GLY A 66 -15.39 -26.39 31.21
N ARG A 67 -14.34 -27.05 31.72
CA ARG A 67 -12.96 -26.74 31.34
C ARG A 67 -12.79 -26.93 29.84
N ILE A 68 -12.18 -25.93 29.17
CA ILE A 68 -11.87 -26.01 27.74
C ILE A 68 -10.66 -26.98 27.58
N THR A 69 -10.85 -27.99 26.75
CA THR A 69 -9.88 -29.06 26.53
C THR A 69 -9.34 -29.10 25.11
N GLY A 70 -9.96 -28.37 24.20
CA GLY A 70 -9.55 -28.25 22.82
C GLY A 70 -10.39 -27.24 22.06
N VAL A 71 -9.84 -26.77 20.96
CA VAL A 71 -10.54 -25.88 19.99
C VAL A 71 -10.20 -26.39 18.60
N THR A 72 -11.19 -26.47 17.73
CA THR A 72 -11.04 -26.86 16.33
C THR A 72 -11.72 -25.84 15.42
N VAL A 73 -11.08 -25.51 14.31
CA VAL A 73 -11.69 -24.64 13.28
C VAL A 73 -12.68 -25.46 12.46
N GLY A 74 -13.91 -24.96 12.36
CA GLY A 74 -15.01 -25.65 11.69
C GLY A 74 -15.65 -26.78 12.50
N GLY A 75 -16.94 -26.98 12.32
CA GLY A 75 -17.72 -27.99 13.02
C GLY A 75 -19.17 -28.01 12.60
N HIS A 76 -20.00 -28.68 13.43
CA HIS A 76 -21.43 -28.79 13.25
C HIS A 76 -22.08 -28.88 14.61
N ASP A 77 -23.13 -28.10 14.86
CA ASP A 77 -23.88 -28.09 16.12
C ASP A 77 -22.95 -27.88 17.34
N ALA A 78 -22.18 -26.79 17.35
CA ALA A 78 -21.10 -26.59 18.29
C ALA A 78 -21.18 -25.26 19.06
N TRP A 79 -20.53 -25.22 20.23
CA TRP A 79 -20.23 -23.99 20.94
C TRP A 79 -19.01 -23.33 20.30
N THR A 80 -19.16 -22.10 19.80
CA THR A 80 -18.11 -21.33 19.13
C THR A 80 -17.55 -20.24 20.03
N MET A 81 -16.26 -19.94 19.86
CA MET A 81 -15.57 -18.85 20.55
C MET A 81 -16.14 -17.51 20.09
N MET A 82 -16.42 -16.63 21.04
CA MET A 82 -16.80 -15.24 20.81
C MET A 82 -15.74 -14.36 21.46
N GLY A 83 -15.27 -13.34 20.82
CA GLY A 83 -14.08 -12.55 21.20
C GLY A 83 -14.06 -11.88 22.58
N HIS A 84 -14.92 -12.30 23.52
CA HIS A 84 -15.04 -11.81 24.89
C HIS A 84 -14.52 -12.86 25.89
N VAL A 85 -13.51 -12.48 26.69
CA VAL A 85 -12.93 -13.38 27.67
C VAL A 85 -12.65 -12.65 28.99
N TYR A 86 -12.55 -13.42 30.07
CA TYR A 86 -12.06 -12.96 31.36
C TYR A 86 -10.83 -13.77 31.76
N PHE A 87 -9.75 -13.09 32.04
CA PHE A 87 -8.53 -13.64 32.62
C PHE A 87 -8.56 -13.41 34.13
N ASP A 88 -8.48 -14.46 34.93
CA ASP A 88 -8.17 -14.32 36.35
C ASP A 88 -6.65 -14.13 36.55
N ARG A 89 -6.22 -13.89 37.77
CA ARG A 89 -4.81 -13.67 38.08
C ARG A 89 -3.92 -14.85 37.76
N ALA A 90 -4.42 -16.08 37.97
CA ALA A 90 -3.66 -17.29 37.72
C ALA A 90 -3.44 -17.51 36.23
N PHE A 91 -4.52 -17.37 35.45
CA PHE A 91 -4.45 -17.42 33.98
C PHE A 91 -3.52 -16.31 33.43
N SER A 92 -3.72 -15.07 33.87
CA SER A 92 -2.89 -13.93 33.44
C SER A 92 -1.39 -14.15 33.70
N ALA A 93 -1.04 -14.66 34.86
CA ALA A 93 0.36 -14.95 35.20
C ALA A 93 0.94 -16.08 34.34
N GLY A 94 0.15 -17.14 34.10
CA GLY A 94 0.54 -18.26 33.25
C GLY A 94 0.71 -17.84 31.80
N PHE A 95 -0.28 -17.11 31.25
CA PHE A 95 -0.28 -16.65 29.86
C PHE A 95 0.86 -15.64 29.61
N ARG A 96 1.06 -14.69 30.55
CA ARG A 96 2.18 -13.74 30.46
C ARG A 96 3.51 -14.46 30.34
N ARG A 97 3.79 -15.46 31.21
CA ARG A 97 5.03 -16.23 31.16
C ARG A 97 5.22 -16.93 29.81
N ILE A 98 4.16 -17.56 29.30
CA ILE A 98 4.20 -18.20 27.99
C ILE A 98 4.46 -17.17 26.88
N LEU A 99 3.74 -16.06 26.90
CA LEU A 99 3.91 -14.99 25.91
C LEU A 99 5.35 -14.43 25.92
N GLU A 100 5.95 -14.22 27.10
CA GLU A 100 7.34 -13.78 27.26
C GLU A 100 8.36 -14.81 26.71
N GLU A 101 8.04 -16.11 26.76
CA GLU A 101 8.88 -17.17 26.21
C GLU A 101 8.81 -17.27 24.68
N VAL A 102 7.63 -17.00 24.08
CA VAL A 102 7.41 -17.25 22.64
C VAL A 102 7.36 -16.01 21.77
N TYR A 103 7.24 -14.81 22.34
CA TYR A 103 6.95 -13.57 21.61
C TYR A 103 7.95 -13.25 20.49
N GLU A 104 9.26 -13.48 20.77
CA GLU A 104 10.31 -13.17 19.80
C GLU A 104 10.53 -14.29 18.75
N LEU A 105 9.80 -15.40 18.84
CA LEU A 105 9.88 -16.46 17.84
C LEU A 105 9.17 -16.00 16.54
N PRO A 106 9.81 -16.16 15.37
CA PRO A 106 9.22 -15.73 14.08
C PRO A 106 7.83 -16.33 13.81
N GLU A 107 7.63 -17.60 14.20
CA GLU A 107 6.36 -18.30 14.04
C GLU A 107 5.24 -17.77 14.94
N THR A 108 5.56 -16.98 15.97
CA THR A 108 4.57 -16.38 16.87
C THR A 108 4.04 -15.06 16.32
N ALA A 109 4.82 -14.35 15.52
CA ALA A 109 4.44 -13.04 15.02
C ALA A 109 3.03 -13.01 14.38
N PRO A 110 2.66 -13.88 13.44
CA PRO A 110 1.36 -13.83 12.78
C PRO A 110 0.21 -14.42 13.62
N LYS A 111 0.50 -15.03 14.77
CA LYS A 111 -0.54 -15.74 15.56
C LYS A 111 -1.47 -14.78 16.27
N LEU A 112 -2.73 -15.21 16.38
CA LEU A 112 -3.65 -14.66 17.37
C LEU A 112 -3.23 -15.14 18.78
N TRP A 113 -3.54 -14.36 19.82
CA TRP A 113 -3.26 -14.80 21.20
C TRP A 113 -4.04 -16.07 21.56
N GLU A 114 -5.19 -16.31 20.96
CA GLU A 114 -5.98 -17.51 21.07
C GLU A 114 -5.23 -18.76 20.58
N GLN A 115 -4.46 -18.63 19.49
CA GLN A 115 -3.63 -19.73 18.98
C GLN A 115 -2.52 -20.08 19.96
N ILE A 116 -1.91 -19.06 20.58
CA ILE A 116 -0.92 -19.28 21.65
C ILE A 116 -1.58 -20.00 22.84
N TYR A 117 -2.78 -19.58 23.25
CA TYR A 117 -3.54 -20.25 24.29
C TYR A 117 -3.85 -21.72 23.95
N ILE A 118 -4.29 -22.00 22.74
CA ILE A 118 -4.64 -23.35 22.28
C ILE A 118 -3.40 -24.28 22.28
N GLU A 119 -2.25 -23.78 21.86
CA GLU A 119 -1.00 -24.53 21.92
C GLU A 119 -0.59 -24.90 23.36
N HIS A 120 -0.97 -24.08 24.35
CA HIS A 120 -0.67 -24.23 25.76
C HIS A 120 -1.89 -24.55 26.64
N ILE A 121 -2.97 -25.07 26.03
CA ILE A 121 -4.27 -25.30 26.69
C ILE A 121 -4.18 -26.22 27.90
N LYS A 122 -3.14 -27.05 27.99
CA LYS A 122 -2.90 -27.99 29.14
C LYS A 122 -2.31 -27.24 30.34
N ASP A 123 -1.63 -26.14 30.11
CA ASP A 123 -0.91 -25.37 31.12
C ASP A 123 -1.74 -24.20 31.65
N LEU A 124 -2.83 -23.88 30.95
CA LEU A 124 -3.73 -22.76 31.23
C LEU A 124 -5.13 -23.28 31.54
N ASP A 125 -5.72 -22.83 32.66
CA ASP A 125 -7.05 -23.25 33.08
C ASP A 125 -8.10 -22.19 32.74
N MET A 126 -9.02 -22.55 31.86
CA MET A 126 -10.12 -21.68 31.40
C MET A 126 -11.37 -22.49 31.16
N VAL A 127 -12.52 -21.96 31.54
CA VAL A 127 -13.81 -22.62 31.32
C VAL A 127 -14.64 -21.92 30.23
N ILE A 128 -15.56 -22.67 29.66
CA ILE A 128 -16.54 -22.11 28.74
C ILE A 128 -17.62 -21.33 29.51
N ARG A 129 -17.93 -20.12 29.05
CA ARG A 129 -19.10 -19.38 29.52
C ARG A 129 -20.11 -19.24 28.39
N ARG A 130 -21.25 -19.88 28.58
CA ARG A 130 -22.29 -19.97 27.55
C ARG A 130 -23.22 -18.78 27.61
N TYR A 131 -23.38 -18.09 26.51
CA TYR A 131 -24.33 -17.00 26.31
C TYR A 131 -25.47 -17.46 25.38
N PRO A 132 -26.72 -16.98 25.57
CA PRO A 132 -27.77 -17.11 24.58
C PRO A 132 -27.34 -16.48 23.24
N ALA A 133 -27.86 -16.99 22.14
CA ALA A 133 -27.66 -16.41 20.82
C ALA A 133 -28.06 -14.91 20.80
N GLY A 134 -27.25 -14.10 20.15
CA GLY A 134 -27.47 -12.65 20.00
C GLY A 134 -27.12 -11.78 21.22
N VAL A 135 -26.52 -12.36 22.28
CA VAL A 135 -25.99 -11.55 23.39
C VAL A 135 -24.66 -10.93 23.01
N VAL A 136 -23.79 -11.68 22.34
CA VAL A 136 -22.52 -11.21 21.76
C VAL A 136 -22.68 -11.28 20.25
N ASN A 137 -22.44 -10.19 19.55
CA ASN A 137 -22.47 -10.11 18.10
C ASN A 137 -21.13 -9.55 17.64
N GLU A 138 -20.46 -10.27 16.78
CA GLU A 138 -19.22 -9.87 16.12
C GLU A 138 -19.56 -9.35 14.73
N PHE A 139 -18.97 -8.21 14.35
CA PHE A 139 -19.25 -7.58 13.07
C PHE A 139 -17.94 -7.35 12.31
N ASP A 140 -17.68 -8.21 11.32
CA ASP A 140 -16.53 -8.11 10.43
C ASP A 140 -16.78 -7.14 9.26
N SER A 141 -18.03 -6.82 9.00
CA SER A 141 -18.42 -6.00 7.86
C SER A 141 -19.58 -5.04 8.17
N LEU A 142 -19.65 -3.96 7.39
CA LEU A 142 -20.77 -3.04 7.43
C LEU A 142 -22.11 -3.72 7.10
N ASP A 143 -22.10 -4.71 6.22
CA ASP A 143 -23.31 -5.42 5.81
C ASP A 143 -23.86 -6.28 6.95
N GLU A 144 -23.03 -6.82 7.82
CA GLU A 144 -23.45 -7.51 9.05
C GLU A 144 -24.08 -6.53 10.05
N VAL A 145 -23.48 -5.36 10.26
CA VAL A 145 -24.07 -4.30 11.10
C VAL A 145 -25.46 -3.90 10.57
N ARG A 146 -25.59 -3.75 9.25
CA ARG A 146 -26.89 -3.43 8.60
C ARG A 146 -27.91 -4.54 8.74
N GLY A 147 -27.47 -5.79 8.67
CA GLY A 147 -28.32 -6.96 8.93
C GLY A 147 -28.85 -6.98 10.37
N PHE A 148 -28.04 -6.54 11.30
CA PHE A 148 -28.39 -6.43 12.72
C PHE A 148 -29.28 -5.20 13.02
N ASP A 149 -28.88 -4.01 12.50
CA ASP A 149 -29.64 -2.76 12.63
C ASP A 149 -29.96 -2.16 11.24
N PRO A 150 -31.15 -2.44 10.67
CA PRO A 150 -31.55 -1.88 9.38
C PRO A 150 -31.59 -0.33 9.33
N MET A 151 -31.64 0.32 10.48
CA MET A 151 -31.66 1.78 10.59
C MET A 151 -30.26 2.38 10.72
N PHE A 152 -29.23 1.55 10.85
CA PHE A 152 -27.85 2.00 11.06
C PHE A 152 -27.40 3.04 10.02
N MET A 153 -27.59 2.74 8.73
CA MET A 153 -27.20 3.63 7.64
C MET A 153 -27.92 4.99 7.65
N ASN A 154 -29.16 5.04 8.14
CA ASN A 154 -29.91 6.30 8.24
C ASN A 154 -29.36 7.19 9.36
N ASN A 155 -28.81 6.57 10.42
CA ASN A 155 -28.25 7.26 11.58
C ASN A 155 -26.75 7.52 11.45
N LEU A 156 -26.09 6.96 10.43
CA LEU A 156 -24.67 7.11 10.20
C LEU A 156 -24.34 8.52 9.72
N ASP A 157 -23.60 9.27 10.52
CA ASP A 157 -22.99 10.56 10.16
C ASP A 157 -21.59 10.30 9.62
N SER A 158 -21.48 10.19 8.31
CA SER A 158 -20.22 9.90 7.61
C SER A 158 -20.13 10.67 6.30
N GLU A 159 -19.12 11.53 6.22
CA GLU A 159 -18.84 12.28 5.00
C GLU A 159 -18.55 11.36 3.80
N ILE A 160 -17.98 10.17 4.02
CA ILE A 160 -17.71 9.19 2.96
C ILE A 160 -19.02 8.80 2.27
N PHE A 161 -20.02 8.35 3.04
CA PHE A 161 -21.31 7.93 2.50
C PHE A 161 -22.11 9.08 1.89
N GLU A 162 -21.96 10.29 2.42
CA GLU A 162 -22.56 11.50 1.83
C GLU A 162 -21.96 11.85 0.47
N ASN A 163 -20.64 11.75 0.37
CA ASN A 163 -19.94 11.97 -0.91
C ASN A 163 -20.34 10.91 -1.94
N ILE A 164 -20.36 9.63 -1.56
CA ILE A 164 -20.79 8.53 -2.43
C ILE A 164 -22.22 8.77 -2.92
N ALA A 165 -23.17 9.00 -2.02
CA ALA A 165 -24.58 9.23 -2.36
C ALA A 165 -24.76 10.41 -3.30
N ARG A 166 -24.06 11.52 -3.04
CA ARG A 166 -24.11 12.74 -3.86
C ARG A 166 -23.51 12.53 -5.26
N VAL A 167 -22.37 11.84 -5.36
CA VAL A 167 -21.65 11.63 -6.62
C VAL A 167 -22.40 10.64 -7.51
N LEU A 168 -22.85 9.53 -6.94
CA LEU A 168 -23.52 8.47 -7.71
C LEU A 168 -25.04 8.65 -7.81
N GLY A 169 -25.61 9.66 -7.13
CA GLY A 169 -27.07 9.92 -7.17
C GLY A 169 -27.89 8.80 -6.51
N CYS A 170 -27.35 8.14 -5.51
CA CYS A 170 -27.99 7.02 -4.79
C CYS A 170 -28.29 7.37 -3.32
N SER A 171 -29.01 6.49 -2.61
CA SER A 171 -29.16 6.56 -1.17
C SER A 171 -27.94 5.96 -0.46
N LYS A 172 -27.64 6.41 0.77
CA LYS A 172 -26.65 5.74 1.63
C LYS A 172 -26.99 4.23 1.82
N ASN A 173 -28.29 3.91 1.82
CA ASN A 173 -28.77 2.52 1.95
C ASN A 173 -28.49 1.64 0.71
N ASP A 174 -28.20 2.24 -0.44
CA ASP A 174 -27.87 1.49 -1.66
C ASP A 174 -26.40 1.08 -1.70
N VAL A 175 -25.56 1.66 -0.81
CA VAL A 175 -24.13 1.32 -0.70
C VAL A 175 -23.99 0.02 0.09
N HIS A 176 -23.33 -0.97 -0.48
CA HIS A 176 -23.05 -2.27 0.16
C HIS A 176 -21.65 -2.77 -0.15
N SER A 177 -21.25 -3.92 0.39
CA SER A 177 -19.93 -4.52 0.21
C SER A 177 -18.81 -3.51 0.49
N PHE A 178 -18.96 -2.72 1.56
CA PHE A 178 -18.00 -1.69 1.95
C PHE A 178 -16.93 -2.30 2.85
N TYR A 179 -15.68 -2.32 2.35
CA TYR A 179 -14.54 -2.83 3.10
C TYR A 179 -13.25 -2.11 2.70
N PRO A 180 -12.27 -2.01 3.62
CA PRO A 180 -10.97 -1.41 3.29
C PRO A 180 -10.18 -2.30 2.33
N LEU A 181 -9.55 -1.68 1.34
CA LEU A 181 -8.57 -2.32 0.48
C LEU A 181 -7.19 -2.23 1.17
N LYS A 182 -6.51 -3.37 1.35
CA LYS A 182 -5.22 -3.47 2.06
C LYS A 182 -4.03 -2.89 1.27
N GLN A 183 -4.23 -1.91 0.40
CA GLN A 183 -3.17 -1.39 -0.46
C GLN A 183 -3.06 0.13 -0.30
N GLY A 184 -1.88 0.59 0.09
CA GLY A 184 -1.48 2.00 0.13
C GLY A 184 -0.91 2.42 1.48
N ILE A 185 0.35 2.82 1.47
CA ILE A 185 1.07 3.33 2.66
C ILE A 185 0.53 4.71 3.07
N THR A 186 -0.04 5.46 2.13
CA THR A 186 -0.37 6.89 2.29
C THR A 186 -1.85 7.22 2.36
N ASN A 187 -2.75 6.40 1.84
CA ASN A 187 -4.17 6.71 1.73
C ASN A 187 -5.03 5.52 2.16
N LEU A 188 -6.18 5.80 2.79
CA LEU A 188 -7.20 4.79 3.06
C LEU A 188 -8.08 4.61 1.82
N SER A 189 -8.02 3.45 1.20
CA SER A 189 -8.88 3.07 0.08
C SER A 189 -9.90 2.05 0.54
N CYS A 190 -11.17 2.26 0.18
CA CYS A 190 -12.27 1.35 0.50
C CYS A 190 -12.97 0.93 -0.80
N HIS A 191 -13.22 -0.37 -0.92
CA HIS A 191 -14.14 -0.90 -1.91
C HIS A 191 -15.58 -0.68 -1.47
N PHE A 192 -16.47 -0.44 -2.41
CA PHE A 192 -17.91 -0.47 -2.19
C PHE A 192 -18.67 -0.76 -3.49
N ALA A 193 -19.94 -1.12 -3.37
CA ALA A 193 -20.81 -1.35 -4.51
C ALA A 193 -22.13 -0.58 -4.37
N VAL A 194 -22.72 -0.22 -5.52
CA VAL A 194 -24.07 0.34 -5.65
C VAL A 194 -24.77 -0.41 -6.80
N GLY A 195 -25.80 -1.18 -6.47
CA GLY A 195 -26.36 -2.15 -7.42
C GLY A 195 -25.33 -3.22 -7.79
N GLU A 196 -25.07 -3.40 -9.09
CA GLU A 196 -24.07 -4.35 -9.59
C GLU A 196 -22.71 -3.70 -9.87
N GLU A 197 -22.64 -2.37 -9.81
CA GLU A 197 -21.44 -1.62 -10.11
C GLU A 197 -20.53 -1.48 -8.88
N GLN A 198 -19.23 -1.65 -9.06
CA GLN A 198 -18.23 -1.65 -8.00
C GLN A 198 -17.30 -0.44 -8.13
N TYR A 199 -16.88 0.09 -7.00
CA TYR A 199 -16.15 1.34 -6.90
C TYR A 199 -15.07 1.28 -5.82
N VAL A 200 -14.15 2.26 -5.90
CA VAL A 200 -13.15 2.56 -4.87
C VAL A 200 -13.35 3.99 -4.39
N TYR A 201 -13.49 4.16 -3.10
CA TYR A 201 -13.38 5.46 -2.44
C TYR A 201 -12.00 5.58 -1.82
N ARG A 202 -11.22 6.58 -2.22
CA ARG A 202 -9.96 6.93 -1.57
C ARG A 202 -10.17 8.12 -0.65
N HIS A 203 -9.84 7.93 0.63
CA HIS A 203 -9.79 8.99 1.63
C HIS A 203 -8.32 9.37 1.88
N PRO A 204 -7.98 10.68 1.98
CA PRO A 204 -6.60 11.09 2.24
C PRO A 204 -6.13 10.59 3.59
N GLY A 205 -4.91 10.07 3.63
CA GLY A 205 -4.26 9.70 4.89
C GLY A 205 -3.85 10.93 5.71
N ILE A 206 -3.69 10.75 7.00
CA ILE A 206 -3.29 11.83 7.91
C ILE A 206 -1.91 12.36 7.51
N GLY A 207 -1.80 13.67 7.26
CA GLY A 207 -0.53 14.33 6.95
C GLY A 207 -0.08 14.27 5.49
N THR A 208 -0.86 13.64 4.59
CA THR A 208 -0.54 13.59 3.14
C THR A 208 -0.71 14.94 2.44
N ASP A 209 -1.45 15.88 3.02
CA ASP A 209 -1.67 17.24 2.49
C ASP A 209 -0.38 18.04 2.28
N LYS A 210 0.70 17.67 2.98
CA LYS A 210 2.02 18.33 2.88
C LYS A 210 2.89 17.78 1.75
N ILE A 211 2.54 16.62 1.19
CA ILE A 211 3.40 15.86 0.27
C ILE A 211 2.80 15.84 -1.13
N VAL A 212 1.47 15.78 -1.25
CA VAL A 212 0.77 15.61 -2.53
C VAL A 212 -0.01 16.88 -2.88
N ASP A 213 0.27 17.43 -4.06
CA ASP A 213 -0.55 18.49 -4.65
C ASP A 213 -1.82 17.91 -5.26
N ARG A 214 -2.90 17.90 -4.46
CA ARG A 214 -4.19 17.31 -4.84
C ARG A 214 -4.85 18.01 -6.05
N SER A 215 -4.56 19.29 -6.27
CA SER A 215 -5.08 20.01 -7.43
C SER A 215 -4.38 19.55 -8.71
N ALA A 216 -3.07 19.38 -8.66
CA ALA A 216 -2.30 18.85 -9.79
C ALA A 216 -2.66 17.38 -10.07
N GLU A 217 -2.87 16.56 -9.03
CA GLU A 217 -3.35 15.18 -9.17
C GLU A 217 -4.72 15.15 -9.89
N LEU A 218 -5.66 15.97 -9.47
CA LEU A 218 -7.00 16.03 -10.10
C LEU A 218 -6.94 16.49 -11.56
N GLU A 219 -6.06 17.45 -11.87
CA GLU A 219 -5.81 17.88 -13.26
C GLU A 219 -5.32 16.70 -14.11
N ALA A 220 -4.34 15.96 -13.63
CA ALA A 220 -3.78 14.80 -14.29
C ALA A 220 -4.79 13.66 -14.46
N LEU A 221 -5.59 13.36 -13.44
CA LEU A 221 -6.67 12.36 -13.49
C LEU A 221 -7.73 12.71 -14.55
N ASN A 222 -8.12 13.98 -14.66
CA ASN A 222 -9.05 14.43 -15.70
C ASN A 222 -8.43 14.28 -17.09
N LEU A 223 -7.16 14.64 -17.25
CA LEU A 223 -6.44 14.45 -18.51
C LEU A 223 -6.38 12.97 -18.89
N ALA A 224 -5.99 12.10 -17.96
CA ALA A 224 -5.91 10.66 -18.18
C ALA A 224 -7.25 10.04 -18.58
N ARG A 225 -8.34 10.44 -17.89
CA ARG A 225 -9.70 10.03 -18.24
C ARG A 225 -10.09 10.48 -19.66
N ASP A 226 -9.83 11.74 -19.99
CA ASP A 226 -10.19 12.34 -21.28
C ASP A 226 -9.43 11.69 -22.45
N LEU A 227 -8.22 11.18 -22.19
CA LEU A 227 -7.41 10.40 -23.14
C LEU A 227 -7.75 8.90 -23.15
N GLY A 228 -8.56 8.42 -22.19
CA GLY A 228 -8.89 7.00 -22.06
C GLY A 228 -7.75 6.15 -21.48
N ILE A 229 -6.75 6.79 -20.85
CA ILE A 229 -5.61 6.16 -20.20
C ILE A 229 -6.00 5.63 -18.81
N ASP A 230 -6.84 6.40 -18.07
CA ASP A 230 -7.48 5.96 -16.82
C ASP A 230 -9.00 6.04 -16.99
N ARG A 231 -9.61 4.91 -17.34
CA ARG A 231 -11.07 4.77 -17.47
C ARG A 231 -11.77 4.59 -16.12
N THR A 232 -10.99 4.41 -15.05
CA THR A 232 -11.53 4.15 -13.71
C THR A 232 -11.96 5.44 -13.03
N PHE A 233 -11.26 6.55 -13.25
CA PHE A 233 -11.51 7.80 -12.55
C PHE A 233 -12.89 8.39 -12.85
N ILE A 234 -13.66 8.69 -11.79
CA ILE A 234 -14.97 9.32 -11.87
C ILE A 234 -14.88 10.79 -11.47
N THR A 235 -14.49 11.06 -10.22
CA THR A 235 -14.39 12.41 -9.68
C THR A 235 -13.58 12.43 -8.39
N GLY A 236 -13.20 13.64 -7.95
CA GLY A 236 -12.55 13.89 -6.67
C GLY A 236 -12.74 15.33 -6.21
N ASP A 237 -12.38 15.58 -4.97
CA ASP A 237 -12.37 16.92 -4.37
C ASP A 237 -10.93 17.24 -3.92
N PRO A 238 -10.22 18.15 -4.61
CA PRO A 238 -8.83 18.45 -4.28
C PRO A 238 -8.68 19.17 -2.94
N ALA A 239 -9.71 19.91 -2.50
CA ALA A 239 -9.67 20.60 -1.21
C ALA A 239 -9.79 19.66 -0.02
N LYS A 240 -10.51 18.54 -0.20
CA LYS A 240 -10.71 17.50 0.81
C LYS A 240 -9.86 16.24 0.55
N GLY A 241 -9.26 16.13 -0.63
CA GLY A 241 -8.32 15.06 -1.00
C GLY A 241 -8.95 13.70 -1.30
N TRP A 242 -10.28 13.55 -1.26
CA TRP A 242 -10.94 12.28 -1.61
C TRP A 242 -11.15 12.13 -3.11
N LYS A 243 -11.19 10.88 -3.58
CA LYS A 243 -11.58 10.53 -4.95
C LYS A 243 -12.43 9.27 -5.02
N ILE A 244 -13.26 9.17 -6.06
CA ILE A 244 -14.05 7.98 -6.41
C ILE A 244 -13.62 7.50 -7.78
N SER A 245 -13.34 6.21 -7.86
CA SER A 245 -12.99 5.50 -9.11
C SER A 245 -13.83 4.23 -9.25
N ARG A 246 -13.97 3.71 -10.47
CA ARG A 246 -14.55 2.38 -10.71
C ARG A 246 -13.57 1.32 -10.22
N PHE A 247 -14.09 0.28 -9.62
CA PHE A 247 -13.31 -0.93 -9.35
C PHE A 247 -13.35 -1.84 -10.58
N ILE A 248 -12.23 -2.43 -10.96
CA ILE A 248 -12.16 -3.39 -12.06
C ILE A 248 -12.02 -4.79 -11.45
N PRO A 249 -13.11 -5.58 -11.40
CA PRO A 249 -13.05 -6.94 -10.88
C PRO A 249 -12.06 -7.79 -11.65
N ASP A 250 -11.41 -8.71 -10.95
CA ASP A 250 -10.46 -9.67 -11.52
C ASP A 250 -9.31 -9.03 -12.31
N SER A 251 -9.05 -7.75 -12.10
CA SER A 251 -7.86 -7.09 -12.66
C SER A 251 -6.60 -7.60 -11.96
N ARG A 252 -5.51 -7.57 -12.72
CA ARG A 252 -4.16 -7.82 -12.21
C ARG A 252 -3.22 -6.70 -12.61
N ASN A 253 -2.08 -6.66 -11.96
CA ASN A 253 -1.04 -5.72 -12.38
C ASN A 253 -0.38 -6.13 -13.70
N LEU A 254 0.28 -5.17 -14.35
CA LEU A 254 1.06 -5.38 -15.55
C LEU A 254 2.24 -6.34 -15.29
N ASP A 255 2.45 -7.27 -16.21
CA ASP A 255 3.64 -8.11 -16.23
C ASP A 255 4.60 -7.62 -17.34
N ALA A 256 5.56 -6.79 -16.98
CA ALA A 256 6.54 -6.23 -17.91
C ALA A 256 7.48 -7.29 -18.54
N SER A 257 7.48 -8.54 -18.05
CA SER A 257 8.19 -9.65 -18.69
C SER A 257 7.49 -10.14 -19.95
N ARG A 258 6.20 -9.80 -20.13
CA ARG A 258 5.40 -10.11 -21.32
C ARG A 258 5.56 -9.01 -22.37
N PRO A 259 6.19 -9.28 -23.51
CA PRO A 259 6.46 -8.25 -24.52
C PRO A 259 5.22 -7.48 -24.98
N ALA A 260 4.07 -8.15 -25.11
CA ALA A 260 2.83 -7.51 -25.55
C ALA A 260 2.28 -6.50 -24.53
N GLU A 261 2.40 -6.77 -23.22
CA GLU A 261 1.97 -5.85 -22.17
C GLU A 261 2.93 -4.68 -22.06
N LEU A 262 4.23 -4.93 -22.12
CA LEU A 262 5.24 -3.87 -22.16
C LEU A 262 5.05 -2.96 -23.39
N GLU A 263 4.75 -3.54 -24.57
CA GLU A 263 4.46 -2.78 -25.79
C GLU A 263 3.22 -1.87 -25.59
N GLN A 264 2.14 -2.40 -25.02
CA GLN A 264 0.95 -1.60 -24.74
C GLN A 264 1.26 -0.43 -23.78
N ALA A 265 2.00 -0.67 -22.69
CA ALA A 265 2.38 0.36 -21.75
C ALA A 265 3.21 1.46 -22.42
N MET A 266 4.25 1.09 -23.18
CA MET A 266 5.13 2.06 -23.83
C MET A 266 4.43 2.84 -24.96
N ARG A 267 3.44 2.25 -25.64
CA ARG A 267 2.59 2.97 -26.59
C ARG A 267 1.65 3.95 -25.89
N MET A 268 1.06 3.55 -24.76
CA MET A 268 0.24 4.43 -23.94
C MET A 268 1.03 5.64 -23.45
N ASP A 269 2.27 5.43 -22.99
CA ASP A 269 3.20 6.50 -22.63
C ASP A 269 3.46 7.45 -23.81
N ARG A 270 3.73 6.90 -25.00
CA ARG A 270 3.90 7.70 -26.20
C ARG A 270 2.66 8.51 -26.58
N GLU A 271 1.46 7.93 -26.46
CA GLU A 271 0.19 8.61 -26.72
C GLU A 271 -0.05 9.75 -25.74
N LEU A 272 0.30 9.56 -24.46
CA LEU A 272 0.26 10.61 -23.43
C LEU A 272 1.17 11.78 -23.81
N HIS A 273 2.43 11.50 -24.18
CA HIS A 273 3.40 12.51 -24.57
C HIS A 273 3.02 13.26 -25.85
N ASP A 274 2.45 12.57 -26.82
CA ASP A 274 2.02 13.15 -28.11
C ASP A 274 0.64 13.84 -28.04
N SER A 275 -0.04 13.81 -26.89
CA SER A 275 -1.40 14.36 -26.72
C SER A 275 -1.49 15.88 -26.95
N GLY A 276 -0.37 16.59 -26.90
CA GLY A 276 -0.32 18.05 -26.98
C GLY A 276 -0.96 18.76 -25.78
N ARG A 277 -1.27 18.03 -24.73
CA ARG A 277 -1.81 18.57 -23.47
C ARG A 277 -0.69 19.08 -22.58
N THR A 278 -1.07 19.85 -21.57
CA THR A 278 -0.14 20.38 -20.56
C THR A 278 -0.73 20.17 -19.17
N LEU A 279 0.14 20.04 -18.19
CA LEU A 279 -0.17 20.01 -16.76
C LEU A 279 0.45 21.21 -16.07
N SER A 280 -0.20 21.72 -15.04
CA SER A 280 0.27 22.91 -14.30
C SER A 280 1.52 22.61 -13.44
N ARG A 281 1.64 21.38 -12.93
CA ARG A 281 2.80 20.91 -12.16
C ARG A 281 3.94 20.50 -13.10
N SER A 282 5.17 20.81 -12.70
CA SER A 282 6.38 20.24 -13.30
C SER A 282 7.00 19.22 -12.36
N PHE A 283 7.60 18.18 -12.93
CA PHE A 283 8.33 17.17 -12.19
C PHE A 283 9.73 16.97 -12.79
N ASP A 284 10.74 16.82 -11.92
CA ASP A 284 12.11 16.51 -12.30
C ASP A 284 12.70 15.55 -11.26
N PHE A 285 13.10 14.36 -11.68
CA PHE A 285 13.63 13.33 -10.78
C PHE A 285 14.80 13.83 -9.94
N VAL A 286 15.75 14.54 -10.55
CA VAL A 286 16.94 15.02 -9.82
C VAL A 286 16.52 16.09 -8.80
N GLY A 287 15.61 16.98 -9.17
CA GLY A 287 15.04 17.97 -8.26
C GLY A 287 14.27 17.35 -7.10
N GLU A 288 13.45 16.33 -7.35
CA GLU A 288 12.73 15.60 -6.29
C GLU A 288 13.71 14.84 -5.39
N GLY A 289 14.72 14.16 -5.94
CA GLY A 289 15.76 13.51 -5.17
C GLY A 289 16.51 14.47 -4.24
N VAL A 290 16.76 15.73 -4.70
CA VAL A 290 17.34 16.78 -3.83
C VAL A 290 16.38 17.18 -2.70
N LYS A 291 15.06 17.21 -2.94
CA LYS A 291 14.09 17.46 -1.87
C LYS A 291 14.12 16.32 -0.82
N TYR A 292 14.12 15.06 -1.26
CA TYR A 292 14.27 13.91 -0.34
C TYR A 292 15.61 13.93 0.40
N GLU A 293 16.68 14.39 -0.24
CA GLU A 293 17.99 14.61 0.42
C GLU A 293 17.89 15.62 1.59
N GLN A 294 17.08 16.68 1.44
CA GLN A 294 16.84 17.62 2.53
C GLN A 294 16.03 17.01 3.68
N ILE A 295 15.02 16.19 3.36
CA ILE A 295 14.26 15.44 4.37
C ILE A 295 15.20 14.50 5.13
N LEU A 296 16.00 13.71 4.42
CA LEU A 296 16.96 12.78 5.02
C LEU A 296 17.96 13.50 5.95
N LYS A 297 18.47 14.67 5.54
CA LYS A 297 19.35 15.51 6.38
C LYS A 297 18.68 16.00 7.66
N GLY A 298 17.35 16.08 7.70
CA GLY A 298 16.60 16.39 8.92
C GLY A 298 16.76 15.33 10.01
N TYR A 299 17.05 14.08 9.64
CA TYR A 299 17.30 12.96 10.56
C TYR A 299 18.78 12.83 10.98
N GLY A 300 19.69 13.52 10.30
CA GLY A 300 21.11 13.50 10.63
C GLY A 300 22.01 13.63 9.40
N PRO A 301 23.34 13.57 9.58
CA PRO A 301 24.27 13.56 8.44
C PRO A 301 24.10 12.29 7.61
N ILE A 302 24.18 12.42 6.29
CA ILE A 302 24.13 11.27 5.39
C ILE A 302 25.46 10.53 5.47
N ASP A 303 25.50 9.44 6.23
CA ASP A 303 26.68 8.58 6.41
C ASP A 303 26.50 7.27 5.62
N VAL A 304 26.31 7.41 4.30
CA VAL A 304 26.18 6.28 3.38
C VAL A 304 27.43 6.22 2.50
N PRO A 305 28.12 5.08 2.44
CA PRO A 305 29.33 4.94 1.64
C PRO A 305 29.14 5.35 0.18
N ARG A 306 30.02 6.20 -0.33
CA ARG A 306 30.02 6.69 -1.71
C ARG A 306 28.78 7.47 -2.15
N TYR A 307 27.91 7.88 -1.25
CA TYR A 307 26.71 8.66 -1.57
C TYR A 307 27.01 9.93 -2.37
N PHE A 308 27.95 10.76 -1.88
CA PHE A 308 28.29 12.02 -2.53
C PHE A 308 29.06 11.83 -3.85
N GLU A 309 29.77 10.72 -4.03
CA GLU A 309 30.39 10.36 -5.32
C GLU A 309 29.29 10.07 -6.35
N LEU A 310 28.35 9.19 -6.03
CA LEU A 310 27.20 8.89 -6.90
C LEU A 310 26.40 10.15 -7.21
N ARG A 311 26.08 10.94 -6.20
CA ARG A 311 25.37 12.22 -6.36
C ARG A 311 26.08 13.14 -7.36
N GLY A 312 27.39 13.29 -7.23
CA GLY A 312 28.19 14.11 -8.14
C GLY A 312 28.11 13.63 -9.59
N LYS A 313 28.17 12.31 -9.81
CA LYS A 313 28.01 11.70 -11.14
C LYS A 313 26.60 11.93 -11.71
N VAL A 314 25.54 11.78 -10.89
CA VAL A 314 24.16 12.03 -11.29
C VAL A 314 23.96 13.49 -11.72
N MET A 315 24.44 14.44 -10.92
CA MET A 315 24.36 15.87 -11.28
C MET A 315 25.07 16.18 -12.59
N ARG A 316 26.26 15.59 -12.80
CA ARG A 316 26.99 15.76 -14.06
C ARG A 316 26.27 15.13 -15.25
N LEU A 317 25.68 13.94 -15.07
CA LEU A 317 24.88 13.29 -16.11
C LEU A 317 23.63 14.13 -16.46
N LYS A 318 22.99 14.75 -15.46
CA LYS A 318 21.82 15.62 -15.65
C LYS A 318 22.19 16.83 -16.54
N GLU A 319 23.31 17.50 -16.27
CA GLU A 319 23.79 18.61 -17.12
C GLU A 319 23.95 18.18 -18.58
N LEU A 320 24.50 17.00 -18.82
CA LEU A 320 24.69 16.46 -20.16
C LEU A 320 23.38 16.08 -20.85
N ALA A 321 22.48 15.44 -20.12
CA ALA A 321 21.17 15.06 -20.63
C ALA A 321 20.30 16.29 -20.95
N ASP A 322 20.31 17.33 -20.11
CA ASP A 322 19.59 18.57 -20.36
C ASP A 322 20.09 19.27 -21.64
N ALA A 323 21.38 19.18 -21.94
CA ALA A 323 21.97 19.73 -23.18
C ALA A 323 21.47 19.00 -24.45
N ASP A 324 20.93 17.79 -24.34
CA ASP A 324 20.27 17.12 -25.46
C ASP A 324 18.98 17.84 -25.90
N GLY A 325 18.32 18.58 -25.02
CA GLY A 325 17.15 19.41 -25.35
C GLY A 325 15.94 18.59 -25.83
N PHE A 326 15.64 17.49 -25.19
CA PHE A 326 14.41 16.74 -25.44
C PHE A 326 13.20 17.51 -24.93
N PRO A 327 12.01 17.31 -25.52
CA PRO A 327 10.81 18.02 -25.10
C PRO A 327 10.31 17.56 -23.73
N GLN A 328 9.58 18.46 -23.07
CA GLN A 328 8.76 18.11 -21.92
C GLN A 328 7.33 17.81 -22.37
N ALA A 329 6.72 16.80 -21.74
CA ALA A 329 5.36 16.37 -21.99
C ALA A 329 4.65 16.01 -20.67
N PRO A 330 3.31 15.91 -20.67
CA PRO A 330 2.61 15.31 -19.54
C PRO A 330 3.12 13.89 -19.32
N SER A 331 3.61 13.62 -18.14
CA SER A 331 4.17 12.31 -17.75
C SER A 331 3.59 11.86 -16.43
N HIS A 332 3.50 10.56 -16.22
CA HIS A 332 3.00 9.97 -14.98
C HIS A 332 4.02 10.08 -13.84
N ASN A 333 5.31 9.92 -14.16
CA ASN A 333 6.49 9.95 -13.28
C ASN A 333 6.57 8.82 -12.24
N ASP A 334 5.48 8.07 -12.04
CA ASP A 334 5.44 6.82 -11.29
C ASP A 334 4.90 5.68 -12.18
N PHE A 335 5.44 5.61 -13.39
CA PHE A 335 5.05 4.71 -14.48
C PHE A 335 5.60 3.30 -14.24
N PHE A 336 4.98 2.61 -13.31
CA PHE A 336 5.50 1.36 -12.80
C PHE A 336 4.43 0.24 -12.79
N PRO A 337 4.81 -1.05 -12.91
CA PRO A 337 3.86 -2.14 -13.16
C PRO A 337 2.69 -2.24 -12.20
N LEU A 338 2.86 -1.88 -10.92
CA LEU A 338 1.76 -1.95 -9.94
C LEU A 338 0.70 -0.86 -10.12
N ASN A 339 1.03 0.22 -10.83
CA ASN A 339 0.08 1.29 -11.17
C ASN A 339 -0.72 0.99 -12.44
N PHE A 340 -0.49 -0.15 -13.09
CA PHE A 340 -1.30 -0.61 -14.20
C PHE A 340 -2.30 -1.67 -13.75
N LEU A 341 -3.54 -1.52 -14.18
CA LEU A 341 -4.58 -2.53 -14.07
C LEU A 341 -4.84 -3.14 -15.43
N VAL A 342 -4.66 -4.44 -15.53
CA VAL A 342 -5.00 -5.22 -16.72
C VAL A 342 -6.31 -5.93 -16.46
N ASP A 343 -7.36 -5.54 -17.18
CA ASP A 343 -8.67 -6.17 -17.05
C ASP A 343 -8.70 -7.58 -17.68
N PRO A 344 -9.74 -8.41 -17.45
CA PRO A 344 -9.86 -9.74 -18.05
C PRO A 344 -9.90 -9.75 -19.58
N ALA A 345 -10.23 -8.62 -20.22
CA ALA A 345 -10.21 -8.46 -21.68
C ALA A 345 -8.82 -8.04 -22.21
N GLY A 346 -7.88 -7.75 -21.32
CA GLY A 346 -6.51 -7.35 -21.67
C GLY A 346 -6.34 -5.84 -21.90
N HIS A 347 -7.31 -5.01 -21.54
CA HIS A 347 -7.11 -3.55 -21.58
C HIS A 347 -6.28 -3.08 -20.37
N LEU A 348 -5.47 -2.06 -20.60
CA LEU A 348 -4.70 -1.40 -19.56
C LEU A 348 -5.39 -0.11 -19.10
N ASP A 349 -5.42 0.10 -17.79
CA ASP A 349 -5.67 1.38 -17.16
C ASP A 349 -4.45 1.75 -16.31
N LEU A 350 -3.98 3.00 -16.40
CA LEU A 350 -2.89 3.53 -15.59
C LEU A 350 -3.49 4.41 -14.50
N ILE A 351 -3.25 4.04 -13.25
CA ILE A 351 -3.82 4.67 -12.06
C ILE A 351 -2.72 5.35 -11.22
N ASP A 352 -3.12 6.11 -10.21
CA ASP A 352 -2.26 6.75 -9.21
C ASP A 352 -1.36 7.88 -9.73
N TRP A 353 -2.00 8.93 -10.18
CA TRP A 353 -1.41 10.11 -10.85
C TRP A 353 -0.84 11.17 -9.88
N GLU A 354 -0.49 10.79 -8.64
CA GLU A 354 -0.08 11.77 -7.62
C GLU A 354 1.28 12.44 -7.90
N TYR A 355 2.15 11.80 -8.72
CA TYR A 355 3.43 12.37 -9.17
C TYR A 355 3.36 13.00 -10.56
N ALA A 356 2.21 12.94 -11.23
CA ALA A 356 2.09 13.42 -12.59
C ALA A 356 2.40 14.92 -12.74
N GLY A 357 3.00 15.28 -13.88
CA GLY A 357 3.39 16.63 -14.19
C GLY A 357 4.07 16.72 -15.55
N MET A 358 4.38 17.94 -15.97
CA MET A 358 5.26 18.17 -17.12
C MET A 358 6.66 17.69 -16.78
N SER A 359 7.17 16.74 -17.53
CA SER A 359 8.49 16.15 -17.36
C SER A 359 9.12 15.88 -18.71
N ASP A 360 10.42 15.58 -18.71
CA ASP A 360 11.09 15.10 -19.91
C ASP A 360 10.45 13.79 -20.39
N VAL A 361 10.29 13.63 -21.70
CA VAL A 361 9.67 12.45 -22.31
C VAL A 361 10.36 11.11 -21.99
N ALA A 362 11.52 11.12 -21.37
CA ALA A 362 12.24 9.92 -20.93
C ALA A 362 11.90 9.52 -19.48
N SER A 363 11.10 10.33 -18.77
CA SER A 363 10.81 10.16 -17.34
C SER A 363 10.15 8.83 -17.06
N ASP A 364 9.06 8.52 -17.73
CA ASP A 364 8.24 7.33 -17.52
C ASP A 364 8.97 6.04 -17.91
N PHE A 365 9.77 6.08 -18.98
CA PHE A 365 10.68 4.99 -19.31
C PHE A 365 11.67 4.69 -18.17
N GLY A 366 12.25 5.74 -17.56
CA GLY A 366 13.19 5.57 -16.45
C GLY A 366 12.58 4.80 -15.30
N THR A 367 11.38 5.18 -14.87
CA THR A 367 10.64 4.48 -13.81
C THR A 367 10.28 3.06 -14.19
N MET A 368 9.79 2.82 -15.42
CA MET A 368 9.45 1.48 -15.89
C MET A 368 10.65 0.54 -15.82
N VAL A 369 11.81 0.96 -16.32
CA VAL A 369 13.03 0.12 -16.29
C VAL A 369 13.45 -0.21 -14.86
N VAL A 370 13.48 0.80 -13.99
CA VAL A 370 13.91 0.64 -12.59
C VAL A 370 12.96 -0.27 -11.83
N CYS A 371 11.67 0.03 -11.83
CA CYS A 371 10.69 -0.65 -10.97
C CYS A 371 10.30 -2.04 -11.50
N ALA A 372 10.31 -2.25 -12.82
CA ALA A 372 10.14 -3.57 -13.41
C ALA A 372 11.46 -4.37 -13.48
N GLN A 373 12.57 -3.79 -13.03
CA GLN A 373 13.91 -4.40 -13.06
C GLN A 373 14.29 -4.95 -14.43
N LEU A 374 14.00 -4.17 -15.49
CA LEU A 374 14.25 -4.61 -16.86
C LEU A 374 15.76 -4.72 -17.12
N SER A 375 16.16 -5.80 -17.77
CA SER A 375 17.50 -5.92 -18.33
C SER A 375 17.74 -4.89 -19.45
N ILE A 376 19.00 -4.64 -19.80
CA ILE A 376 19.35 -3.72 -20.91
C ILE A 376 18.61 -4.11 -22.21
N ALA A 377 18.55 -5.39 -22.53
CA ALA A 377 17.87 -5.84 -23.74
C ALA A 377 16.35 -5.61 -23.70
N GLN A 378 15.71 -5.76 -22.52
CA GLN A 378 14.28 -5.46 -22.35
C GLN A 378 14.02 -3.95 -22.38
N GLY A 379 14.87 -3.13 -21.75
CA GLY A 379 14.79 -1.67 -21.83
C GLY A 379 14.98 -1.15 -23.26
N ASP A 380 15.97 -1.66 -24.01
CA ASP A 380 16.13 -1.30 -25.42
C ASP A 380 14.90 -1.71 -26.25
N ARG A 381 14.27 -2.85 -25.93
CA ARG A 381 13.04 -3.27 -26.58
C ARG A 381 11.85 -2.35 -26.21
N ALA A 382 11.77 -1.91 -24.96
CA ALA A 382 10.76 -0.93 -24.52
C ALA A 382 10.91 0.39 -25.30
N LEU A 383 12.13 0.85 -25.57
CA LEU A 383 12.37 2.02 -26.41
C LEU A 383 11.92 1.79 -27.87
N GLU A 384 12.12 0.61 -28.43
CA GLU A 384 11.60 0.29 -29.77
C GLU A 384 10.06 0.38 -29.78
N PHE A 385 9.38 -0.07 -28.75
CA PHE A 385 7.93 0.03 -28.62
C PHE A 385 7.48 1.50 -28.50
N TYR A 386 8.17 2.29 -27.67
CA TYR A 386 7.88 3.72 -27.49
C TYR A 386 8.04 4.50 -28.80
N PHE A 387 9.17 4.31 -29.51
CA PHE A 387 9.46 5.04 -30.77
C PHE A 387 8.76 4.42 -32.00
N GLY A 388 8.26 3.20 -31.92
CA GLY A 388 7.76 2.43 -33.07
C GLY A 388 8.85 2.11 -34.11
N ARG A 389 10.12 2.29 -33.75
CA ARG A 389 11.32 2.03 -34.54
C ARG A 389 12.53 1.84 -33.64
N THR A 390 13.65 1.43 -34.20
CA THR A 390 14.91 1.45 -33.46
C THR A 390 15.29 2.89 -33.09
N PRO A 391 15.56 3.19 -31.80
CA PRO A 391 15.98 4.51 -31.38
C PRO A 391 17.38 4.85 -31.91
N THR A 392 17.64 6.13 -32.11
CA THR A 392 19.00 6.61 -32.38
C THR A 392 19.85 6.49 -31.12
N GLU A 393 21.19 6.50 -31.28
CA GLU A 393 22.12 6.46 -30.13
C GLU A 393 21.90 7.65 -29.17
N ARG A 394 21.52 8.83 -29.69
CA ARG A 394 21.18 10.00 -28.87
C ARG A 394 19.91 9.78 -28.05
N GLU A 395 18.84 9.27 -28.68
CA GLU A 395 17.59 8.92 -27.99
C GLU A 395 17.84 7.85 -26.94
N ARG A 396 18.54 6.78 -27.31
CA ARG A 396 18.87 5.69 -26.40
C ARG A 396 19.65 6.19 -25.18
N ARG A 397 20.74 6.95 -25.41
CA ARG A 397 21.57 7.52 -24.35
C ARG A 397 20.76 8.43 -23.43
N HIS A 398 19.92 9.31 -23.98
CA HIS A 398 19.09 10.24 -23.22
C HIS A 398 18.09 9.48 -22.34
N PHE A 399 17.31 8.57 -22.90
CA PHE A 399 16.33 7.79 -22.14
C PHE A 399 16.97 6.93 -21.04
N TRP A 400 18.10 6.29 -21.33
CA TRP A 400 18.85 5.54 -20.31
C TRP A 400 19.38 6.44 -19.17
N SER A 401 19.62 7.72 -19.41
CA SER A 401 19.97 8.65 -18.35
C SER A 401 18.86 8.81 -17.32
N TYR A 402 17.62 8.71 -17.75
CA TYR A 402 16.47 8.76 -16.84
C TYR A 402 16.32 7.50 -15.98
N VAL A 403 16.85 6.36 -16.39
CA VAL A 403 16.99 5.18 -15.52
C VAL A 403 17.89 5.51 -14.32
N VAL A 404 18.98 6.24 -14.54
CA VAL A 404 19.86 6.70 -13.45
C VAL A 404 19.17 7.72 -12.57
N PHE A 405 18.44 8.67 -13.16
CA PHE A 405 17.77 9.74 -12.41
C PHE A 405 16.62 9.20 -11.56
N ALA A 406 15.78 8.32 -12.12
CA ALA A 406 14.72 7.63 -11.38
C ALA A 406 15.32 6.75 -10.28
N GLY A 407 16.34 5.93 -10.60
CA GLY A 407 17.02 5.10 -9.62
C GLY A 407 17.60 5.92 -8.47
N TRP A 408 18.27 7.04 -8.75
CA TRP A 408 18.82 7.90 -7.71
C TRP A 408 17.75 8.61 -6.88
N CYS A 409 16.70 9.14 -7.50
CA CYS A 409 15.60 9.81 -6.82
C CYS A 409 14.95 8.88 -5.80
N TRP A 410 14.51 7.72 -6.27
CA TRP A 410 13.83 6.74 -5.41
C TRP A 410 14.78 6.10 -4.39
N TYR A 411 16.08 6.00 -4.69
CA TYR A 411 17.08 5.61 -3.69
C TYR A 411 17.15 6.60 -2.53
N VAL A 412 17.17 7.91 -2.81
CA VAL A 412 17.20 8.94 -1.76
C VAL A 412 15.88 8.97 -0.99
N TRP A 413 14.74 8.78 -1.69
CA TRP A 413 13.45 8.60 -1.06
C TRP A 413 13.45 7.41 -0.09
N ALA A 414 13.96 6.26 -0.53
CA ALA A 414 14.02 5.06 0.30
C ALA A 414 14.92 5.27 1.54
N LEU A 415 16.06 5.96 1.40
CA LEU A 415 16.89 6.33 2.55
C LEU A 415 16.15 7.22 3.55
N ALA A 416 15.32 8.16 3.06
CA ALA A 416 14.51 9.01 3.93
C ALA A 416 13.43 8.19 4.66
N LYS A 417 12.80 7.24 3.96
CA LYS A 417 11.80 6.34 4.54
C LYS A 417 12.39 5.41 5.60
N GLU A 418 13.55 4.83 5.37
CA GLU A 418 14.28 4.05 6.38
C GLU A 418 14.60 4.91 7.62
N ALA A 419 14.98 6.17 7.43
CA ALA A 419 15.23 7.10 8.54
C ALA A 419 13.95 7.47 9.30
N GLU A 420 12.78 7.41 8.66
CA GLU A 420 11.45 7.55 9.28
C GLU A 420 11.03 6.29 10.05
N GLY A 421 11.68 5.14 9.80
CA GLY A 421 11.38 3.85 10.43
C GLY A 421 10.56 2.89 9.57
N ASP A 422 10.34 3.22 8.30
CA ASP A 422 9.67 2.34 7.34
C ASP A 422 10.66 1.28 6.81
N ASP A 423 10.22 0.04 6.66
CA ASP A 423 11.01 -1.04 6.04
C ASP A 423 10.82 -1.04 4.53
N VAL A 424 11.77 -0.44 3.81
CA VAL A 424 11.79 -0.36 2.33
C VAL A 424 13.10 -0.89 1.72
N GLY A 425 13.84 -1.70 2.48
CA GLY A 425 15.21 -2.12 2.14
C GLY A 425 15.35 -2.87 0.81
N GLU A 426 14.36 -3.66 0.39
CA GLU A 426 14.38 -4.31 -0.93
C GLU A 426 14.35 -3.29 -2.06
N TRP A 427 13.44 -2.31 -1.99
CA TRP A 427 13.33 -1.22 -2.96
C TRP A 427 14.57 -0.33 -2.98
N LEU A 428 15.13 -0.01 -1.81
CA LEU A 428 16.36 0.75 -1.67
C LEU A 428 17.49 0.13 -2.49
N LEU A 429 17.66 -1.20 -2.40
CA LEU A 429 18.71 -1.91 -3.15
C LEU A 429 18.45 -1.89 -4.66
N ILE A 430 17.21 -2.06 -5.11
CA ILE A 430 16.82 -2.01 -6.52
C ILE A 430 17.16 -0.64 -7.10
N TYR A 431 16.71 0.43 -6.45
CA TYR A 431 16.94 1.80 -6.88
C TYR A 431 18.42 2.16 -6.94
N TYR A 432 19.18 1.81 -5.89
CA TYR A 432 20.61 2.02 -5.83
C TYR A 432 21.36 1.36 -7.00
N ARG A 433 21.05 0.09 -7.28
CA ARG A 433 21.69 -0.67 -8.36
C ARG A 433 21.50 -0.01 -9.73
N HIS A 434 20.25 0.36 -10.06
CA HIS A 434 19.98 1.02 -11.35
C HIS A 434 20.73 2.35 -11.51
N ALA A 435 20.90 3.12 -10.44
CA ALA A 435 21.71 4.33 -10.51
C ALA A 435 23.19 4.02 -10.70
N VAL A 436 23.78 3.11 -9.92
CA VAL A 436 25.22 2.83 -9.92
C VAL A 436 25.67 2.07 -11.16
N ASP A 437 24.89 1.07 -11.60
CA ASP A 437 25.30 0.18 -12.70
C ASP A 437 25.33 0.87 -14.07
N HIS A 438 24.63 2.00 -14.21
CA HIS A 438 24.50 2.69 -15.50
C HIS A 438 25.23 4.03 -15.59
N VAL A 439 25.47 4.74 -14.48
CA VAL A 439 25.95 6.13 -14.49
C VAL A 439 27.31 6.28 -15.17
N ASP A 440 28.30 5.44 -14.88
CA ASP A 440 29.66 5.56 -15.42
C ASP A 440 29.68 5.29 -16.92
N ARG A 441 28.93 4.31 -17.39
CA ARG A 441 28.81 4.02 -18.83
C ARG A 441 28.20 5.20 -19.57
N LEU A 442 27.11 5.77 -19.05
CA LEU A 442 26.41 6.88 -19.69
C LEU A 442 27.25 8.15 -19.72
N LEU A 443 28.00 8.44 -18.67
CA LEU A 443 28.95 9.55 -18.68
C LEU A 443 30.00 9.37 -19.80
N ALA A 444 30.56 8.17 -19.94
CA ALA A 444 31.54 7.87 -21.02
C ALA A 444 30.90 7.96 -22.42
N ASP A 445 29.64 7.52 -22.58
CA ASP A 445 28.88 7.62 -23.83
C ASP A 445 28.67 9.11 -24.25
N TYR A 446 28.37 9.99 -23.27
CA TYR A 446 28.30 11.44 -23.53
C TYR A 446 29.63 12.07 -23.87
N GLU A 447 30.70 11.71 -23.19
CA GLU A 447 32.06 12.23 -23.46
C GLU A 447 32.53 11.82 -24.85
N THR A 448 32.18 10.61 -25.29
CA THR A 448 32.54 10.11 -26.63
C THR A 448 31.74 10.83 -27.73
N ALA A 449 30.46 11.14 -27.47
CA ALA A 449 29.59 11.80 -28.44
C ALA A 449 29.84 13.31 -28.57
N CYS A 450 30.34 13.96 -27.51
CA CYS A 450 30.67 15.38 -27.50
C CYS A 450 32.11 15.55 -27.03
N PRO A 451 33.13 15.24 -27.85
CA PRO A 451 34.53 15.45 -27.47
C PRO A 451 34.74 16.93 -27.15
N THR A 452 35.01 17.23 -25.87
CA THR A 452 35.39 18.57 -25.44
C THR A 452 36.60 18.99 -26.26
N THR A 453 36.46 20.07 -27.02
CA THR A 453 37.60 20.71 -27.73
C THR A 453 38.71 20.92 -26.70
N PRO A 454 39.97 20.47 -26.95
CA PRO A 454 41.04 20.69 -26.00
C PRO A 454 41.20 22.21 -25.77
N SER A 455 41.19 22.62 -24.51
CA SER A 455 41.51 23.99 -24.15
C SER A 455 42.85 24.38 -24.80
N LEU A 456 42.81 25.30 -25.74
CA LEU A 456 44.02 25.91 -26.28
C LEU A 456 44.83 26.45 -25.10
N SER A 457 45.95 25.80 -24.82
CA SER A 457 46.96 26.31 -23.90
C SER A 457 47.35 27.73 -24.32
N PRO A 458 47.44 28.70 -23.44
CA PRO A 458 47.93 30.01 -23.79
C PRO A 458 49.40 29.85 -24.23
N SER A 459 49.64 30.13 -25.50
CA SER A 459 51.00 30.28 -26.02
C SER A 459 51.76 31.35 -25.24
N LYS A 460 52.92 30.97 -24.78
CA LYS A 460 53.93 31.82 -24.09
C LYS A 460 54.24 33.13 -24.80
#